data_ae75286b5c3af83f2b30f699bcc3fa9a
#
_entry.id   ae75286b5c3af83f2b30f699bcc3fa9a
#
_cell.length_a   1.000
_cell.length_b   1.000
_cell.length_c   1.000
_cell.angle_alpha   90.00
_cell.angle_beta   90.00
_cell.angle_gamma   90.00
#
_symmetry.space_group_name_H-M   'P 1'
#
loop_
_entity.id
_entity.type
_entity.pdbx_description
1 polymer ?
#
loop_
_entity_poly.entity_id
_entity_poly.type
_entity_poly.pdbx_seq_one_letter_code
_entity_poly.pdbx_strand_id
1 'polypeptide(L)'
;SQYFLILLALSFVIQFVVTLFETVFSIYGKDELGFNSNQVGIGFMLCGSIMAVLQPVFASYGEKILSTKKQIGFGLFISGISLIVFPFFKNEFVVYGLIVVFAAGGAMVTPNLLSAVSLLSKTNTGRNISIQSSTNSIGQILGPILGTWLVTGGFYYPFLIAGSIILVAIGFLIFLKKPPI
;
A
#
# COMPACT_ATOMS: atom_id res chain seq x y z
N SER A 1 -22.89 0.32 -5.04
CA SER A 1 -22.69 -0.82 -5.95
C SER A 1 -21.59 -1.72 -5.40
N GLN A 2 -21.64 -3.00 -5.70
CA GLN A 2 -20.60 -3.98 -5.30
C GLN A 2 -19.20 -3.53 -5.74
N TYR A 3 -19.10 -2.95 -6.93
CA TYR A 3 -17.86 -2.39 -7.46
C TYR A 3 -17.27 -1.31 -6.53
N PHE A 4 -18.08 -0.40 -6.04
CA PHE A 4 -17.64 0.65 -5.11
C PHE A 4 -17.12 0.07 -3.79
N LEU A 5 -17.81 -0.92 -3.23
CA LEU A 5 -17.38 -1.58 -1.99
C LEU A 5 -16.02 -2.28 -2.15
N ILE A 6 -15.77 -2.92 -3.30
CA ILE A 6 -14.47 -3.54 -3.59
C ILE A 6 -13.36 -2.48 -3.66
N LEU A 7 -13.61 -1.34 -4.33
CA LEU A 7 -12.64 -0.24 -4.37
C LEU A 7 -12.34 0.33 -2.99
N LEU A 8 -13.36 0.47 -2.14
CA LEU A 8 -13.18 0.91 -0.75
C LEU A 8 -12.38 -0.12 0.06
N ALA A 9 -12.68 -1.41 -0.09
CA ALA A 9 -11.94 -2.46 0.59
C ALA A 9 -10.45 -2.47 0.17
N LEU A 10 -10.15 -2.33 -1.12
CA LEU A 10 -8.78 -2.22 -1.61
C LEU A 10 -8.09 -0.95 -1.10
N SER A 11 -8.80 0.18 -1.06
CA SER A 11 -8.28 1.44 -0.52
C SER A 11 -7.97 1.33 0.98
N PHE A 12 -8.86 0.67 1.74
CA PHE A 12 -8.62 0.36 3.15
C PHE A 12 -7.37 -0.50 3.33
N VAL A 13 -7.29 -1.62 2.60
CA VAL A 13 -6.18 -2.57 2.73
C VAL A 13 -4.84 -1.91 2.45
N ILE A 14 -4.72 -1.17 1.35
CA ILE A 14 -3.43 -0.54 1.02
C ILE A 14 -3.02 0.50 2.06
N GLN A 15 -3.97 1.32 2.52
CA GLN A 15 -3.69 2.35 3.51
C GLN A 15 -3.36 1.76 4.88
N PHE A 16 -4.09 0.72 5.28
CA PHE A 16 -3.83 -0.05 6.49
C PHE A 16 -2.42 -0.64 6.49
N VAL A 17 -2.03 -1.29 5.38
CA VAL A 17 -0.71 -1.92 5.27
C VAL A 17 0.41 -0.89 5.21
N VAL A 18 0.22 0.23 4.51
CA VAL A 18 1.24 1.30 4.46
C VAL A 18 1.53 1.82 5.86
N THR A 19 0.51 2.18 6.64
CA THR A 19 0.71 2.72 7.99
C THR A 19 1.16 1.69 9.01
N LEU A 20 0.73 0.42 8.84
CA LEU A 20 1.28 -0.70 9.59
C LEU A 20 2.78 -0.85 9.33
N PHE A 21 3.18 -0.85 8.04
CA PHE A 21 4.58 -0.94 7.64
C PHE A 21 5.41 0.21 8.21
N GLU A 22 4.95 1.46 8.08
CA GLU A 22 5.65 2.64 8.59
C GLU A 22 5.93 2.52 10.10
N THR A 23 4.92 2.12 10.86
CA THR A 23 5.04 1.96 12.32
C THR A 23 5.99 0.82 12.67
N VAL A 24 5.80 -0.34 12.06
CA VAL A 24 6.62 -1.53 12.34
C VAL A 24 8.05 -1.34 11.86
N PHE A 25 8.27 -0.71 10.71
CA PHE A 25 9.61 -0.43 10.21
C PHE A 25 10.40 0.46 11.15
N SER A 26 9.76 1.45 11.78
CA SER A 26 10.42 2.31 12.77
C SER A 26 10.94 1.50 13.97
N ILE A 27 10.14 0.56 14.47
CA ILE A 27 10.50 -0.30 15.60
C ILE A 27 11.53 -1.36 15.16
N TYR A 28 11.24 -2.07 14.09
CA TYR A 28 12.10 -3.12 13.53
C TYR A 28 13.48 -2.61 13.14
N GLY A 29 13.54 -1.44 12.51
CA GLY A 29 14.79 -0.79 12.11
C GLY A 29 15.68 -0.53 13.30
N LYS A 30 15.10 -0.01 14.40
CA LYS A 30 15.84 0.29 15.62
C LYS A 30 16.23 -0.98 16.39
N ASP A 31 15.27 -1.85 16.66
CA ASP A 31 15.44 -2.91 17.65
C ASP A 31 16.06 -4.18 17.03
N GLU A 32 15.81 -4.48 15.76
CA GLU A 32 16.27 -5.69 15.10
C GLU A 32 17.43 -5.43 14.13
N LEU A 33 17.39 -4.30 13.39
CA LEU A 33 18.46 -3.96 12.44
C LEU A 33 19.58 -3.11 13.07
N GLY A 34 19.36 -2.54 14.26
CA GLY A 34 20.31 -1.65 14.91
C GLY A 34 20.47 -0.30 14.21
N PHE A 35 19.48 0.11 13.43
CA PHE A 35 19.49 1.38 12.71
C PHE A 35 19.41 2.56 13.68
N ASN A 36 20.23 3.57 13.41
CA ASN A 36 20.07 4.87 14.07
C ASN A 36 18.90 5.66 13.45
N SER A 37 18.50 6.76 14.09
CA SER A 37 17.39 7.59 13.64
C SER A 37 17.56 8.13 12.21
N ASN A 38 18.79 8.41 11.77
CA ASN A 38 19.05 8.87 10.41
C ASN A 38 18.79 7.76 9.38
N GLN A 39 19.19 6.53 9.67
CA GLN A 39 18.98 5.38 8.78
C GLN A 39 17.49 5.05 8.64
N VAL A 40 16.73 5.10 9.73
CA VAL A 40 15.27 4.96 9.69
C VAL A 40 14.66 6.11 8.88
N GLY A 41 15.12 7.35 9.10
CA GLY A 41 14.71 8.53 8.35
C GLY A 41 14.98 8.42 6.84
N ILE A 42 16.14 7.86 6.44
CA ILE A 42 16.46 7.58 5.03
C ILE A 42 15.44 6.60 4.44
N GLY A 43 15.05 5.56 5.17
CA GLY A 43 14.02 4.62 4.73
C GLY A 43 12.69 5.31 4.43
N PHE A 44 12.22 6.19 5.32
CA PHE A 44 11.01 6.98 5.09
C PHE A 44 11.16 7.99 3.95
N MET A 45 12.31 8.63 3.84
CA MET A 45 12.59 9.55 2.73
C MET A 45 12.54 8.82 1.38
N LEU A 46 13.14 7.65 1.28
CA LEU A 46 13.08 6.83 0.07
C LEU A 46 11.63 6.44 -0.27
N CYS A 47 10.88 5.94 0.72
CA CYS A 47 9.47 5.59 0.53
C CYS A 47 8.66 6.78 -0.01
N GLY A 48 8.72 7.92 0.68
CA GLY A 48 8.00 9.13 0.29
C GLY A 48 8.45 9.70 -1.05
N SER A 49 9.74 9.72 -1.34
CA SER A 49 10.29 10.24 -2.61
C SER A 49 9.86 9.38 -3.80
N ILE A 50 9.93 8.06 -3.68
CA ILE A 50 9.47 7.13 -4.73
C ILE A 50 7.98 7.31 -4.98
N MET A 51 7.16 7.39 -3.93
CA MET A 51 5.73 7.64 -4.07
C MET A 51 5.44 9.00 -4.72
N ALA A 52 6.13 10.05 -4.29
CA ALA A 52 5.94 11.41 -4.82
C ALA A 52 6.29 11.51 -6.32
N VAL A 53 7.30 10.77 -6.78
CA VAL A 53 7.72 10.77 -8.20
C VAL A 53 6.83 9.83 -9.04
N LEU A 54 6.55 8.63 -8.56
CA LEU A 54 5.88 7.61 -9.37
C LEU A 54 4.35 7.76 -9.40
N GLN A 55 3.71 8.27 -8.34
CA GLN A 55 2.25 8.45 -8.33
C GLN A 55 1.74 9.34 -9.49
N PRO A 56 2.29 10.54 -9.76
CA PRO A 56 1.88 11.35 -10.90
C PRO A 56 2.13 10.66 -12.25
N VAL A 57 3.22 9.90 -12.37
CA VAL A 57 3.55 9.15 -13.58
C VAL A 57 2.48 8.09 -13.87
N PHE A 58 2.13 7.28 -12.88
CA PHE A 58 1.09 6.26 -13.03
C PHE A 58 -0.31 6.86 -13.20
N ALA A 59 -0.59 7.99 -12.55
CA ALA A 59 -1.86 8.70 -12.73
C ALA A 59 -2.03 9.25 -14.16
N SER A 60 -0.93 9.74 -14.79
CA SER A 60 -1.01 10.43 -16.08
C SER A 60 -0.75 9.51 -17.27
N TYR A 61 0.19 8.61 -17.16
CA TYR A 61 0.67 7.77 -18.27
C TYR A 61 0.35 6.29 -18.09
N GLY A 62 -0.04 5.87 -16.88
CA GLY A 62 -0.22 4.46 -16.55
C GLY A 62 -1.22 3.75 -17.45
N GLU A 63 -2.34 4.37 -17.79
CA GLU A 63 -3.38 3.78 -18.66
C GLU A 63 -2.92 3.55 -20.10
N LYS A 64 -1.90 4.27 -20.56
CA LYS A 64 -1.31 4.05 -21.88
C LYS A 64 -0.46 2.79 -21.96
N ILE A 65 0.03 2.32 -20.79
CA ILE A 65 0.93 1.17 -20.70
C ILE A 65 0.17 -0.07 -20.26
N LEU A 66 -0.66 0.05 -19.21
CA LEU A 66 -1.40 -1.05 -18.60
C LEU A 66 -2.79 -0.57 -18.19
N SER A 67 -3.82 -1.41 -18.36
CA SER A 67 -5.15 -1.08 -17.83
C SER A 67 -5.11 -0.87 -16.32
N THR A 68 -5.94 0.04 -15.79
CA THR A 68 -6.07 0.38 -14.37
C THR A 68 -6.10 -0.86 -13.46
N LYS A 69 -6.88 -1.88 -13.84
CA LYS A 69 -6.98 -3.15 -13.09
C LYS A 69 -5.64 -3.90 -13.02
N LYS A 70 -4.90 -3.95 -14.13
CA LYS A 70 -3.57 -4.59 -14.17
C LYS A 70 -2.54 -3.82 -13.35
N GLN A 71 -2.59 -2.49 -13.38
CA GLN A 71 -1.70 -1.66 -12.56
C GLN A 71 -1.95 -1.91 -11.06
N ILE A 72 -3.21 -1.92 -10.63
CA ILE A 72 -3.57 -2.22 -9.23
C ILE A 72 -3.06 -3.62 -8.86
N GLY A 73 -3.34 -4.63 -9.69
CA GLY A 73 -2.92 -6.01 -9.43
C GLY A 73 -1.40 -6.17 -9.34
N PHE A 74 -0.68 -5.58 -10.28
CA PHE A 74 0.78 -5.64 -10.30
C PHE A 74 1.40 -4.86 -9.14
N GLY A 75 0.87 -3.69 -8.82
CA GLY A 75 1.29 -2.90 -7.67
C GLY A 75 1.09 -3.63 -6.34
N LEU A 76 -0.08 -4.25 -6.14
CA LEU A 76 -0.36 -5.07 -4.97
C LEU A 76 0.58 -6.28 -4.90
N PHE A 77 0.83 -6.95 -6.04
CA PHE A 77 1.73 -8.12 -6.09
C PHE A 77 3.15 -7.76 -5.67
N ILE A 78 3.73 -6.69 -6.26
CA ILE A 78 5.07 -6.23 -5.93
C ILE A 78 5.16 -5.83 -4.45
N SER A 79 4.20 -5.03 -3.96
CA SER A 79 4.17 -4.60 -2.57
C SER A 79 4.04 -5.77 -1.60
N GLY A 80 3.16 -6.74 -1.92
CA GLY A 80 2.95 -7.92 -1.08
C GLY A 80 4.19 -8.80 -0.98
N ILE A 81 4.84 -9.09 -2.11
CA ILE A 81 6.08 -9.87 -2.13
C ILE A 81 7.20 -9.14 -1.39
N SER A 82 7.36 -7.83 -1.62
CA SER A 82 8.37 -7.03 -0.92
C SER A 82 8.22 -7.13 0.60
N LEU A 83 6.99 -7.04 1.12
CA LEU A 83 6.73 -7.16 2.55
C LEU A 83 7.01 -8.56 3.09
N ILE A 84 6.62 -9.63 2.38
CA ILE A 84 6.88 -11.01 2.81
C ILE A 84 8.38 -11.28 2.90
N VAL A 85 9.14 -10.76 1.95
CA VAL A 85 10.59 -10.96 1.87
C VAL A 85 11.35 -10.06 2.88
N PHE A 86 10.75 -8.93 3.26
CA PHE A 86 11.37 -7.88 4.08
C PHE A 86 12.09 -8.38 5.35
N PRO A 87 11.47 -9.20 6.22
CA PRO A 87 12.08 -9.58 7.50
C PRO A 87 13.23 -10.59 7.38
N PHE A 88 13.47 -11.15 6.20
CA PHE A 88 14.54 -12.12 5.98
C PHE A 88 15.90 -11.49 5.66
N PHE A 89 15.92 -10.19 5.41
CA PHE A 89 17.13 -9.47 5.06
C PHE A 89 17.47 -8.40 6.11
N LYS A 90 18.74 -8.43 6.56
CA LYS A 90 19.27 -7.45 7.54
C LYS A 90 20.28 -6.49 6.92
N ASN A 91 20.65 -6.69 5.66
CA ASN A 91 21.56 -5.79 4.98
C ASN A 91 20.86 -4.48 4.65
N GLU A 92 21.44 -3.35 5.08
CA GLU A 92 20.88 -2.01 4.95
C GLU A 92 20.46 -1.67 3.51
N PHE A 93 21.34 -1.96 2.52
CA PHE A 93 21.04 -1.66 1.12
C PHE A 93 19.89 -2.52 0.57
N VAL A 94 19.80 -3.77 0.99
CA VAL A 94 18.70 -4.66 0.60
C VAL A 94 17.39 -4.19 1.22
N VAL A 95 17.40 -3.77 2.48
CA VAL A 95 16.24 -3.21 3.18
C VAL A 95 15.75 -1.95 2.46
N TYR A 96 16.62 -1.02 2.12
CA TYR A 96 16.25 0.16 1.35
C TYR A 96 15.73 -0.18 -0.05
N GLY A 97 16.34 -1.15 -0.72
CA GLY A 97 15.84 -1.67 -1.99
C GLY A 97 14.41 -2.22 -1.89
N LEU A 98 14.12 -2.98 -0.84
CA LEU A 98 12.77 -3.51 -0.58
C LEU A 98 11.76 -2.40 -0.26
N ILE A 99 12.16 -1.35 0.46
CA ILE A 99 11.32 -0.16 0.68
C ILE A 99 10.97 0.54 -0.64
N VAL A 100 11.95 0.71 -1.52
CA VAL A 100 11.74 1.29 -2.86
C VAL A 100 10.76 0.44 -3.67
N VAL A 101 10.91 -0.87 -3.68
CA VAL A 101 10.01 -1.80 -4.38
C VAL A 101 8.59 -1.75 -3.80
N PHE A 102 8.46 -1.74 -2.47
CA PHE A 102 7.18 -1.59 -1.78
C PHE A 102 6.49 -0.27 -2.14
N ALA A 103 7.22 0.84 -2.07
CA ALA A 103 6.73 2.18 -2.38
C ALA A 103 6.31 2.31 -3.87
N ALA A 104 7.09 1.73 -4.79
CA ALA A 104 6.75 1.71 -6.21
C ALA A 104 5.43 0.97 -6.47
N GLY A 105 5.23 -0.17 -5.80
CA GLY A 105 3.95 -0.90 -5.86
C GLY A 105 2.78 -0.06 -5.33
N GLY A 106 2.93 0.59 -4.17
CA GLY A 106 1.92 1.49 -3.60
C GLY A 106 1.62 2.70 -4.50
N ALA A 107 2.65 3.24 -5.16
CA ALA A 107 2.51 4.34 -6.12
C ALA A 107 1.69 3.96 -7.36
N MET A 108 1.68 2.68 -7.73
CA MET A 108 0.81 2.17 -8.80
C MET A 108 -0.64 2.00 -8.34
N VAL A 109 -0.87 1.63 -7.09
CA VAL A 109 -2.20 1.29 -6.57
C VAL A 109 -3.01 2.54 -6.22
N THR A 110 -2.42 3.43 -5.43
CA THR A 110 -3.14 4.57 -4.81
C THR A 110 -3.84 5.49 -5.81
N PRO A 111 -3.16 6.04 -6.85
CA PRO A 111 -3.81 6.94 -7.80
C PRO A 111 -4.85 6.24 -8.66
N ASN A 112 -4.65 4.96 -8.97
CA ASN A 112 -5.59 4.18 -9.75
C ASN A 112 -6.89 3.90 -8.98
N LEU A 113 -6.81 3.64 -7.67
CA LEU A 113 -8.01 3.49 -6.83
C LEU A 113 -8.77 4.81 -6.71
N LEU A 114 -8.06 5.93 -6.52
CA LEU A 114 -8.68 7.26 -6.46
C LEU A 114 -9.38 7.61 -7.77
N SER A 115 -8.73 7.39 -8.90
CA SER A 115 -9.30 7.60 -10.24
C SER A 115 -10.54 6.71 -10.45
N ALA A 116 -10.44 5.42 -10.13
CA ALA A 116 -11.57 4.50 -10.28
C ALA A 116 -12.78 4.92 -9.43
N VAL A 117 -12.57 5.39 -8.20
CA VAL A 117 -13.65 5.90 -7.33
C VAL A 117 -14.24 7.20 -7.86
N SER A 118 -13.41 8.12 -8.38
CA SER A 118 -13.87 9.40 -8.92
C SER A 118 -14.74 9.23 -10.17
N LEU A 119 -14.45 8.25 -11.01
CA LEU A 119 -15.15 7.98 -12.27
C LEU A 119 -16.48 7.25 -12.09
N LEU A 120 -16.80 6.72 -10.90
CA LEU A 120 -18.04 5.97 -10.65
C LEU A 120 -19.33 6.79 -10.81
N SER A 121 -19.27 8.10 -10.64
CA SER A 121 -20.44 8.97 -10.79
C SER A 121 -20.00 10.40 -11.03
N LYS A 122 -20.46 10.99 -12.12
CA LYS A 122 -20.19 12.39 -12.45
C LYS A 122 -20.87 13.36 -11.47
N THR A 123 -22.00 12.98 -10.90
CA THR A 123 -22.81 13.83 -10.00
C THR A 123 -22.42 13.69 -8.52
N ASN A 124 -21.83 12.57 -8.11
CA ASN A 124 -21.52 12.25 -6.72
C ASN A 124 -20.01 12.04 -6.48
N THR A 125 -19.15 12.57 -7.35
CA THR A 125 -17.68 12.38 -7.26
C THR A 125 -17.14 12.81 -5.90
N GLY A 126 -17.49 14.00 -5.42
CA GLY A 126 -17.03 14.49 -4.13
C GLY A 126 -17.44 13.59 -2.95
N ARG A 127 -18.69 13.09 -2.95
CA ARG A 127 -19.18 12.15 -1.94
C ARG A 127 -18.39 10.83 -1.98
N ASN A 128 -18.15 10.28 -3.15
CA ASN A 128 -17.42 9.01 -3.30
C ASN A 128 -15.98 9.13 -2.81
N ILE A 129 -15.30 10.23 -3.14
CA ILE A 129 -13.94 10.52 -2.66
C ILE A 129 -13.92 10.71 -1.14
N SER A 130 -14.91 11.42 -0.59
CA SER A 130 -15.00 11.62 0.87
C SER A 130 -15.20 10.30 1.62
N ILE A 131 -16.02 9.39 1.10
CA ILE A 131 -16.19 8.05 1.68
C ILE A 131 -14.88 7.25 1.59
N GLN A 132 -14.19 7.32 0.45
CA GLN A 132 -12.88 6.67 0.30
C GLN A 132 -11.86 7.24 1.30
N SER A 133 -11.79 8.56 1.45
CA SER A 133 -10.89 9.21 2.42
C SER A 133 -11.20 8.80 3.85
N SER A 134 -12.46 8.70 4.22
CA SER A 134 -12.87 8.18 5.54
C SER A 134 -12.45 6.72 5.74
N THR A 135 -12.60 5.91 4.71
CA THR A 135 -12.17 4.51 4.73
C THR A 135 -10.65 4.39 4.90
N ASN A 136 -9.89 5.24 4.19
CA ASN A 136 -8.44 5.33 4.33
C ASN A 136 -8.03 5.73 5.75
N SER A 137 -8.72 6.71 6.35
CA SER A 137 -8.46 7.15 7.72
C SER A 137 -8.66 6.02 8.75
N ILE A 138 -9.66 5.17 8.55
CA ILE A 138 -9.84 3.98 9.39
C ILE A 138 -8.62 3.04 9.25
N GLY A 139 -8.14 2.80 8.03
CA GLY A 139 -6.91 2.04 7.79
C GLY A 139 -5.69 2.64 8.48
N GLN A 140 -5.53 3.96 8.40
CA GLN A 140 -4.43 4.70 9.05
C GLN A 140 -4.44 4.56 10.58
N ILE A 141 -5.62 4.48 11.19
CA ILE A 141 -5.74 4.31 12.65
C ILE A 141 -5.44 2.86 13.05
N LEU A 142 -6.01 1.89 12.32
CA LEU A 142 -5.90 0.48 12.67
C LEU A 142 -4.52 -0.11 12.35
N GLY A 143 -3.83 0.40 11.32
CA GLY A 143 -2.51 -0.06 10.91
C GLY A 143 -1.48 -0.03 12.03
N PRO A 144 -1.21 1.13 12.63
CA PRO A 144 -0.28 1.26 13.75
C PRO A 144 -0.66 0.42 14.98
N ILE A 145 -1.94 0.38 15.32
CA ILE A 145 -2.44 -0.37 16.49
C ILE A 145 -2.16 -1.87 16.33
N LEU A 146 -2.59 -2.43 15.20
CA LEU A 146 -2.39 -3.86 14.92
C LEU A 146 -0.92 -4.18 14.63
N GLY A 147 -0.21 -3.29 13.94
CA GLY A 147 1.22 -3.45 13.68
C GLY A 147 2.03 -3.56 14.97
N THR A 148 1.83 -2.66 15.91
CA THR A 148 2.50 -2.66 17.20
C THR A 148 2.13 -3.90 18.03
N TRP A 149 0.85 -4.29 18.01
CA TRP A 149 0.42 -5.51 18.70
C TRP A 149 1.06 -6.76 18.12
N LEU A 150 1.16 -6.88 16.80
CA LEU A 150 1.78 -8.02 16.13
C LEU A 150 3.28 -8.14 16.44
N VAL A 151 3.98 -7.03 16.65
CA VAL A 151 5.40 -7.02 17.02
C VAL A 151 5.63 -7.75 18.35
N THR A 152 4.66 -7.74 19.28
CA THR A 152 4.79 -8.47 20.55
C THR A 152 4.95 -9.98 20.40
N GLY A 153 4.45 -10.54 19.28
CA GLY A 153 4.64 -11.95 18.92
C GLY A 153 5.95 -12.23 18.17
N GLY A 154 6.61 -11.19 17.67
CA GLY A 154 7.85 -11.26 16.90
C GLY A 154 7.81 -10.40 15.64
N PHE A 155 8.97 -9.91 15.23
CA PHE A 155 9.10 -8.97 14.09
C PHE A 155 8.72 -9.54 12.72
N TYR A 156 8.70 -10.87 12.57
CA TYR A 156 8.30 -11.49 11.31
C TYR A 156 6.80 -11.37 11.02
N TYR A 157 5.98 -11.47 12.08
CA TYR A 157 4.52 -11.54 11.94
C TYR A 157 3.89 -10.33 11.25
N PRO A 158 4.20 -9.08 11.61
CA PRO A 158 3.59 -7.92 10.96
C PRO A 158 3.82 -7.90 9.46
N PHE A 159 5.05 -8.17 9.02
CA PHE A 159 5.41 -8.14 7.60
C PHE A 159 4.76 -9.28 6.81
N LEU A 160 4.78 -10.50 7.35
CA LEU A 160 4.17 -11.66 6.71
C LEU A 160 2.65 -11.51 6.61
N ILE A 161 2.01 -11.04 7.68
CA ILE A 161 0.55 -10.82 7.69
C ILE A 161 0.19 -9.69 6.74
N ALA A 162 0.88 -8.56 6.78
CA ALA A 162 0.61 -7.43 5.89
C ALA A 162 0.80 -7.80 4.42
N GLY A 163 1.89 -8.50 4.09
CA GLY A 163 2.13 -8.99 2.73
C GLY A 163 1.08 -10.00 2.27
N SER A 164 0.66 -10.92 3.15
CA SER A 164 -0.39 -11.90 2.86
C SER A 164 -1.75 -11.22 2.63
N ILE A 165 -2.11 -10.21 3.45
CA ILE A 165 -3.35 -9.44 3.28
C ILE A 165 -3.37 -8.75 1.91
N ILE A 166 -2.25 -8.14 1.48
CA ILE A 166 -2.14 -7.51 0.16
C ILE A 166 -2.30 -8.55 -0.96
N LEU A 167 -1.66 -9.71 -0.85
CA LEU A 167 -1.76 -10.74 -1.89
C LEU A 167 -3.17 -11.32 -1.98
N VAL A 168 -3.84 -11.53 -0.84
CA VAL A 168 -5.25 -11.95 -0.81
C VAL A 168 -6.15 -10.87 -1.44
N ALA A 169 -5.84 -9.59 -1.22
CA ALA A 169 -6.58 -8.48 -1.80
C ALA A 169 -6.55 -8.48 -3.35
N ILE A 170 -5.55 -9.10 -3.98
CA ILE A 170 -5.54 -9.30 -5.44
C ILE A 170 -6.76 -10.13 -5.89
N GLY A 171 -7.21 -11.07 -5.07
CA GLY A 171 -8.41 -11.85 -5.34
C GLY A 171 -9.66 -11.00 -5.52
N PHE A 172 -9.78 -9.87 -4.83
CA PHE A 172 -10.90 -8.94 -5.02
C PHE A 172 -10.94 -8.31 -6.41
N LEU A 173 -9.78 -8.21 -7.09
CA LEU A 173 -9.72 -7.70 -8.47
C LEU A 173 -10.43 -8.62 -9.46
N ILE A 174 -10.57 -9.91 -9.17
CA ILE A 174 -11.29 -10.86 -10.03
C ILE A 174 -12.77 -10.45 -10.14
N PHE A 175 -13.32 -9.95 -9.02
CA PHE A 175 -14.71 -9.49 -8.94
C PHE A 175 -14.93 -8.09 -9.51
N LEU A 176 -13.86 -7.33 -9.80
CA LEU A 176 -13.94 -6.08 -10.53
C LEU A 176 -14.24 -6.38 -12.00
N LYS A 177 -15.50 -6.58 -12.33
CA LYS A 177 -15.98 -6.48 -13.72
C LYS A 177 -15.85 -5.03 -14.19
N LYS A 178 -15.70 -4.79 -15.53
CA LYS A 178 -15.65 -3.42 -16.08
C LYS A 178 -16.73 -2.54 -15.44
N PRO A 179 -16.42 -1.27 -15.10
CA PRO A 179 -17.47 -0.37 -14.64
C PRO A 179 -18.57 -0.36 -15.70
N PRO A 180 -19.84 -0.28 -15.29
CA PRO A 180 -20.91 0.04 -16.24
C PRO A 180 -20.58 1.45 -16.77
N ILE A 181 -20.24 1.51 -18.05
CA ILE A 181 -20.09 2.76 -18.80
C ILE A 181 -21.47 3.37 -18.96
#